data_35948edae4f9dfe4ef0d1adeb1919ed3
#
_entry.id   35948edae4f9dfe4ef0d1adeb1919ed3
#
_cell.length_a   1.000
_cell.length_b   1.000
_cell.length_c   1.000
_cell.angle_alpha   90.00
_cell.angle_beta   90.00
_cell.angle_gamma   90.00
#
_symmetry.space_group_name_H-M   'P 1'
#
loop_
_entity.id
_entity.type
_entity.pdbx_description
1 polymer ?
#
loop_
_entity_poly.entity_id
_entity_poly.type
_entity_poly.pdbx_seq_one_letter_code
_entity_poly.pdbx_strand_id
1 'polypeptide(L)'
;VYENFEKDIYMALKEALPHLTKYQTLKIVFPSYTYFPEEILKGFQSFCQEYTFEHKVVHKLQNEEINAGEVYINLMEDDLVILLEKIKSTALQVGKEVGIISYNETSWKKFILDGITTMSTDFKKMGEMAAKMILNNEKRHLEVPFTLTIRNSL
;
A
#
# COMPACT_ATOMS: atom_id res chain seq x y z
N VAL A 1 -10.10 -6.16 18.77
CA VAL A 1 -10.00 -5.44 17.48
C VAL A 1 -9.04 -6.18 16.59
N TYR A 2 -9.23 -6.14 15.27
CA TYR A 2 -8.39 -6.86 14.31
C TYR A 2 -8.34 -6.14 12.95
N GLU A 3 -7.30 -6.43 12.17
CA GLU A 3 -7.10 -6.01 10.78
C GLU A 3 -7.52 -7.14 9.83
N ASN A 4 -8.17 -6.80 8.73
CA ASN A 4 -8.56 -7.77 7.69
C ASN A 4 -7.70 -7.55 6.43
N PHE A 5 -6.44 -7.97 6.50
CA PHE A 5 -5.40 -7.66 5.52
C PHE A 5 -5.79 -7.98 4.06
N GLU A 6 -6.46 -9.09 3.82
CA GLU A 6 -6.89 -9.49 2.47
C GLU A 6 -7.96 -8.52 1.94
N LYS A 7 -8.99 -8.26 2.73
CA LYS A 7 -10.08 -7.34 2.37
C LYS A 7 -9.59 -5.89 2.26
N ASP A 8 -8.75 -5.48 3.21
CA ASP A 8 -8.29 -4.10 3.35
C ASP A 8 -7.52 -3.64 2.11
N ILE A 9 -6.52 -4.41 1.67
CA ILE A 9 -5.76 -4.06 0.46
C ILE A 9 -6.63 -4.14 -0.80
N TYR A 10 -7.49 -5.15 -0.92
CA TYR A 10 -8.40 -5.27 -2.06
C TYR A 10 -9.31 -4.04 -2.16
N MET A 11 -9.94 -3.63 -1.06
CA MET A 11 -10.86 -2.48 -1.04
C MET A 11 -10.13 -1.16 -1.29
N ALA A 12 -8.94 -0.98 -0.73
CA ALA A 12 -8.13 0.23 -0.97
C ALA A 12 -7.70 0.34 -2.45
N LEU A 13 -7.30 -0.76 -3.08
CA LEU A 13 -6.97 -0.76 -4.51
C LEU A 13 -8.21 -0.52 -5.38
N LYS A 14 -9.37 -1.04 -4.98
CA LYS A 14 -10.64 -0.75 -5.66
C LYS A 14 -11.02 0.73 -5.56
N GLU A 15 -10.81 1.36 -4.42
CA GLU A 15 -10.99 2.81 -4.25
C GLU A 15 -9.99 3.61 -5.10
N ALA A 16 -8.74 3.12 -5.22
CA ALA A 16 -7.70 3.74 -6.03
C ALA A 16 -7.90 3.55 -7.55
N LEU A 17 -8.82 2.69 -7.99
CA LEU A 17 -8.99 2.28 -9.39
C LEU A 17 -9.02 3.46 -10.39
N PRO A 18 -9.73 4.59 -10.14
CA PRO A 18 -9.71 5.73 -11.07
C PRO A 18 -8.32 6.31 -11.34
N HIS A 19 -7.40 6.18 -10.38
CA HIS A 19 -6.02 6.64 -10.49
C HIS A 19 -5.09 5.57 -11.10
N LEU A 20 -5.47 4.29 -11.00
CA LEU A 20 -4.68 3.16 -11.48
C LEU A 20 -4.85 2.92 -13.00
N THR A 21 -5.94 3.38 -13.61
CA THR A 21 -6.28 3.09 -15.02
C THR A 21 -5.26 3.59 -16.04
N LYS A 22 -4.41 4.56 -15.69
CA LYS A 22 -3.32 5.05 -16.54
C LYS A 22 -2.07 4.17 -16.53
N TYR A 23 -2.01 3.17 -15.65
CA TYR A 23 -0.91 2.21 -15.52
C TYR A 23 -1.30 0.84 -16.04
N GLN A 24 -0.33 -0.01 -16.37
CA GLN A 24 -0.54 -1.36 -16.87
C GLN A 24 -0.20 -2.44 -15.84
N THR A 25 0.84 -2.21 -15.05
CA THR A 25 1.41 -3.23 -14.15
C THR A 25 1.41 -2.76 -12.71
N LEU A 26 0.89 -3.58 -11.81
CA LEU A 26 0.96 -3.38 -10.37
C LEU A 26 2.03 -4.30 -9.78
N LYS A 27 2.95 -3.74 -9.03
CA LYS A 27 4.02 -4.47 -8.34
C LYS A 27 3.90 -4.26 -6.83
N ILE A 28 3.80 -5.35 -6.08
CA ILE A 28 3.84 -5.29 -4.62
C ILE A 28 5.23 -5.71 -4.13
N VAL A 29 5.87 -4.86 -3.32
CA VAL A 29 7.17 -5.14 -2.72
C VAL A 29 6.92 -5.88 -1.41
N PHE A 30 7.21 -7.18 -1.42
CA PHE A 30 6.97 -8.10 -0.32
C PHE A 30 8.28 -8.83 0.02
N PRO A 31 9.19 -8.20 0.79
CA PRO A 31 10.47 -8.81 1.11
C PRO A 31 10.31 -10.00 2.06
N SER A 32 11.24 -10.96 1.99
CA SER A 32 11.21 -12.18 2.82
C SER A 32 11.35 -11.91 4.33
N TYR A 33 11.84 -10.73 4.71
CA TYR A 33 11.98 -10.31 6.11
C TYR A 33 10.77 -9.52 6.64
N THR A 34 9.74 -9.35 5.82
CA THR A 34 8.54 -8.61 6.25
C THR A 34 7.80 -9.34 7.37
N TYR A 35 7.22 -8.57 8.27
CA TYR A 35 6.31 -9.07 9.31
C TYR A 35 4.84 -9.05 8.86
N PHE A 36 4.55 -8.56 7.65
CA PHE A 36 3.20 -8.54 7.10
C PHE A 36 2.76 -9.95 6.69
N PRO A 37 1.48 -10.29 6.90
CA PRO A 37 0.94 -11.59 6.57
C PRO A 37 0.71 -11.76 5.06
N GLU A 38 0.75 -13.00 4.58
CA GLU A 38 0.54 -13.35 3.17
C GLU A 38 -0.89 -13.06 2.68
N GLU A 39 -1.83 -12.84 3.56
CA GLU A 39 -3.20 -12.41 3.25
C GLU A 39 -3.21 -11.12 2.42
N ILE A 40 -2.23 -10.24 2.61
CA ILE A 40 -2.05 -9.05 1.77
C ILE A 40 -1.84 -9.45 0.30
N LEU A 41 -1.03 -10.47 0.03
CA LEU A 41 -0.80 -10.95 -1.34
C LEU A 41 -2.06 -11.52 -1.96
N LYS A 42 -2.90 -12.21 -1.19
CA LYS A 42 -4.17 -12.76 -1.67
C LYS A 42 -5.12 -11.64 -2.12
N GLY A 43 -5.30 -10.62 -1.29
CA GLY A 43 -6.14 -9.46 -1.64
C GLY A 43 -5.61 -8.68 -2.85
N PHE A 44 -4.28 -8.48 -2.92
CA PHE A 44 -3.62 -7.86 -4.07
C PHE A 44 -3.84 -8.65 -5.37
N GLN A 45 -3.60 -9.95 -5.35
CA GLN A 45 -3.76 -10.83 -6.50
C GLN A 45 -5.22 -10.91 -6.96
N SER A 46 -6.16 -11.03 -6.02
CA SER A 46 -7.59 -11.02 -6.31
C SER A 46 -8.03 -9.75 -7.02
N PHE A 47 -7.57 -8.59 -6.56
CA PHE A 47 -7.83 -7.31 -7.24
C PHE A 47 -7.25 -7.28 -8.65
N CYS A 48 -5.98 -7.65 -8.82
CA CYS A 48 -5.33 -7.62 -10.13
C CYS A 48 -5.99 -8.56 -11.14
N GLN A 49 -6.45 -9.74 -10.70
CA GLN A 49 -7.18 -10.69 -11.54
C GLN A 49 -8.55 -10.15 -11.95
N GLU A 50 -9.31 -9.57 -11.01
CA GLU A 50 -10.66 -9.05 -11.31
C GLU A 50 -10.62 -7.86 -12.27
N TYR A 51 -9.65 -6.95 -12.08
CA TYR A 51 -9.52 -5.74 -12.90
C TYR A 51 -8.51 -5.85 -14.04
N THR A 52 -8.01 -7.05 -14.32
CA THR A 52 -7.13 -7.37 -15.46
C THR A 52 -5.82 -6.56 -15.50
N PHE A 53 -5.22 -6.28 -14.35
CA PHE A 53 -3.88 -5.70 -14.29
C PHE A 53 -2.81 -6.80 -14.41
N GLU A 54 -1.78 -6.53 -15.19
CA GLU A 54 -0.52 -7.26 -15.04
C GLU A 54 0.03 -7.01 -13.63
N HIS A 55 0.57 -8.06 -12.98
CA HIS A 55 1.04 -7.91 -11.61
C HIS A 55 2.24 -8.79 -11.30
N LYS A 56 3.04 -8.31 -10.34
CA LYS A 56 4.25 -9.00 -9.88
C LYS A 56 4.44 -8.82 -8.38
N VAL A 57 4.88 -9.89 -7.70
CA VAL A 57 5.41 -9.81 -6.34
C VAL A 57 6.93 -9.63 -6.43
N VAL A 58 7.44 -8.55 -5.85
CA VAL A 58 8.86 -8.20 -5.85
C VAL A 58 9.44 -8.48 -4.46
N HIS A 59 10.38 -9.40 -4.36
CA HIS A 59 11.01 -9.73 -3.08
C HIS A 59 12.28 -8.93 -2.80
N LYS A 60 12.93 -8.40 -3.84
CA LYS A 60 14.16 -7.59 -3.73
C LYS A 60 14.15 -6.48 -4.78
N LEU A 61 13.95 -5.25 -4.32
CA LEU A 61 13.95 -4.06 -5.19
C LEU A 61 15.31 -3.79 -5.86
N GLN A 62 16.41 -4.19 -5.23
CA GLN A 62 17.76 -4.00 -5.79
C GLN A 62 17.92 -4.61 -7.19
N ASN A 63 17.22 -5.71 -7.44
CA ASN A 63 17.28 -6.45 -8.70
C ASN A 63 16.16 -6.07 -9.69
N GLU A 64 15.25 -5.17 -9.27
CA GLU A 64 14.09 -4.77 -10.07
C GLU A 64 14.45 -3.59 -10.95
N GLU A 65 14.06 -3.65 -12.22
CA GLU A 65 14.11 -2.52 -13.14
C GLU A 65 12.82 -1.72 -13.06
N ILE A 66 12.92 -0.39 -13.02
CA ILE A 66 11.78 0.51 -12.92
C ILE A 66 11.39 1.00 -14.31
N ASN A 67 10.16 0.73 -14.73
CA ASN A 67 9.66 1.07 -16.06
C ASN A 67 8.44 2.00 -15.98
N ALA A 68 8.20 2.75 -17.05
CA ALA A 68 6.98 3.54 -17.19
C ALA A 68 5.74 2.62 -17.24
N GLY A 69 4.63 3.08 -16.67
CA GLY A 69 3.38 2.33 -16.61
C GLY A 69 3.27 1.37 -15.42
N GLU A 70 4.21 1.42 -14.48
CA GLU A 70 4.23 0.58 -13.30
C GLU A 70 3.79 1.34 -12.04
N VAL A 71 3.06 0.65 -11.15
CA VAL A 71 2.77 1.13 -9.79
C VAL A 71 3.43 0.20 -8.79
N TYR A 72 4.15 0.77 -7.84
CA TYR A 72 4.78 0.05 -6.75
C TYR A 72 4.02 0.25 -5.44
N ILE A 73 3.60 -0.85 -4.84
CA ILE A 73 2.98 -0.89 -3.51
C ILE A 73 4.05 -1.34 -2.52
N ASN A 74 4.50 -0.44 -1.65
CA ASN A 74 5.58 -0.70 -0.71
C ASN A 74 5.02 -0.94 0.69
N LEU A 75 5.36 -2.08 1.29
CA LEU A 75 4.97 -2.43 2.65
C LEU A 75 5.96 -1.88 3.69
N MET A 76 7.25 -1.92 3.39
CA MET A 76 8.33 -1.53 4.31
C MET A 76 8.91 -0.17 3.94
N GLU A 77 9.26 0.66 4.94
CA GLU A 77 9.81 2.00 4.69
C GLU A 77 11.19 1.97 4.05
N ASP A 78 12.03 1.01 4.42
CA ASP A 78 13.37 0.84 3.81
C ASP A 78 13.26 0.57 2.29
N ASP A 79 12.30 -0.23 1.88
CA ASP A 79 12.05 -0.47 0.45
C ASP A 79 11.51 0.77 -0.27
N LEU A 80 10.74 1.62 0.42
CA LEU A 80 10.31 2.90 -0.14
C LEU A 80 11.51 3.80 -0.46
N VAL A 81 12.49 3.89 0.45
CA VAL A 81 13.71 4.66 0.23
C VAL A 81 14.48 4.13 -0.98
N ILE A 82 14.70 2.81 -1.06
CA ILE A 82 15.38 2.17 -2.20
C ILE A 82 14.63 2.47 -3.51
N LEU A 83 13.31 2.37 -3.52
CA LEU A 83 12.49 2.66 -4.69
C LEU A 83 12.68 4.11 -5.15
N LEU A 84 12.62 5.06 -4.23
CA LEU A 84 12.80 6.49 -4.52
C LEU A 84 14.19 6.79 -5.08
N GLU A 85 15.25 6.17 -4.54
CA GLU A 85 16.61 6.29 -5.07
C GLU A 85 16.73 5.74 -6.49
N LYS A 86 16.10 4.59 -6.76
CA LYS A 86 16.09 3.99 -8.10
C LYS A 86 15.34 4.86 -9.10
N ILE A 87 14.16 5.37 -8.74
CA ILE A 87 13.38 6.26 -9.63
C ILE A 87 14.15 7.55 -9.90
N LYS A 88 14.82 8.13 -8.90
CA LYS A 88 15.65 9.33 -9.05
C LYS A 88 16.78 9.16 -10.07
N SER A 89 17.28 7.94 -10.28
CA SER A 89 18.29 7.65 -11.30
C SER A 89 17.73 7.49 -12.72
N THR A 90 16.41 7.56 -12.88
CA THR A 90 15.69 7.53 -14.15
C THR A 90 15.18 8.91 -14.53
N ALA A 91 14.62 9.05 -15.75
CA ALA A 91 13.89 10.25 -16.17
C ALA A 91 12.38 10.18 -15.85
N LEU A 92 11.90 9.11 -15.20
CA LEU A 92 10.50 8.86 -14.93
C LEU A 92 9.95 9.80 -13.84
N GLN A 93 8.74 10.29 -14.06
CA GLN A 93 8.04 11.17 -13.12
C GLN A 93 7.05 10.38 -12.28
N VAL A 94 7.21 10.45 -10.95
CA VAL A 94 6.26 9.86 -9.99
C VAL A 94 4.89 10.52 -10.10
N GLY A 95 3.84 9.73 -10.05
CA GLY A 95 2.45 10.18 -10.22
C GLY A 95 1.99 10.34 -11.67
N LYS A 96 2.90 10.21 -12.64
CA LYS A 96 2.59 10.28 -14.07
C LYS A 96 2.97 9.00 -14.81
N GLU A 97 4.26 8.65 -14.80
CA GLU A 97 4.80 7.48 -15.49
C GLU A 97 5.00 6.29 -14.55
N VAL A 98 5.32 6.56 -13.28
CA VAL A 98 5.45 5.56 -12.21
C VAL A 98 4.60 5.96 -11.02
N GLY A 99 3.75 5.05 -10.54
CA GLY A 99 2.94 5.26 -9.34
C GLY A 99 3.60 4.67 -8.09
N ILE A 100 3.36 5.29 -6.95
CA ILE A 100 3.78 4.78 -5.64
C ILE A 100 2.60 4.80 -4.67
N ILE A 101 2.36 3.65 -4.02
CA ILE A 101 1.47 3.53 -2.87
C ILE A 101 2.31 2.97 -1.73
N SER A 102 2.26 3.59 -0.56
CA SER A 102 2.97 3.12 0.62
C SER A 102 2.00 2.61 1.68
N TYR A 103 2.30 1.44 2.23
CA TYR A 103 1.53 0.88 3.34
C TYR A 103 1.88 1.60 4.64
N ASN A 104 0.87 1.80 5.47
CA ASN A 104 0.89 2.59 6.70
C ASN A 104 1.18 4.09 6.49
N GLU A 105 0.31 4.90 7.06
CA GLU A 105 0.43 6.36 7.06
C GLU A 105 1.46 6.80 8.11
N THR A 106 2.38 7.66 7.70
CA THR A 106 3.33 8.34 8.59
C THR A 106 3.40 9.82 8.23
N SER A 107 3.66 10.65 9.24
CA SER A 107 3.54 12.11 9.10
C SER A 107 4.49 12.74 8.07
N TRP A 108 5.59 12.08 7.72
CA TRP A 108 6.57 12.58 6.76
C TRP A 108 6.22 12.27 5.30
N LYS A 109 5.40 11.24 5.02
CA LYS A 109 5.03 10.83 3.65
C LYS A 109 4.30 11.91 2.86
N LYS A 110 3.58 12.81 3.53
CA LYS A 110 2.93 13.95 2.90
C LYS A 110 3.90 15.03 2.36
N PHE A 111 5.15 15.02 2.78
CA PHE A 111 6.16 16.00 2.38
C PHE A 111 7.12 15.50 1.30
N ILE A 112 7.10 14.21 0.99
CA ILE A 112 7.97 13.61 -0.03
C ILE A 112 7.24 13.65 -1.38
N LEU A 113 7.91 14.18 -2.42
CA LEU A 113 7.39 14.26 -3.80
C LEU A 113 5.97 14.88 -3.86
N ASP A 114 5.73 15.92 -3.09
CA ASP A 114 4.42 16.56 -2.94
C ASP A 114 3.32 15.61 -2.42
N GLY A 115 3.72 14.57 -1.77
CA GLY A 115 2.87 13.60 -1.08
C GLY A 115 2.88 12.20 -1.69
N ILE A 116 3.20 11.21 -0.85
CA ILE A 116 3.06 9.79 -1.17
C ILE A 116 1.64 9.32 -0.82
N THR A 117 0.98 8.70 -1.80
CA THR A 117 -0.29 7.99 -1.59
C THR A 117 -0.10 6.86 -0.59
N THR A 118 -0.97 6.75 0.39
CA THR A 118 -0.88 5.73 1.43
C THR A 118 -2.16 4.93 1.57
N MET A 119 -2.02 3.67 1.98
CA MET A 119 -3.10 2.85 2.51
C MET A 119 -2.72 2.41 3.93
N SER A 120 -3.63 2.59 4.89
CA SER A 120 -3.27 2.44 6.30
C SER A 120 -4.43 2.01 7.19
N THR A 121 -4.14 1.16 8.15
CA THR A 121 -4.98 0.96 9.32
C THR A 121 -5.06 2.27 10.12
N ASP A 122 -6.25 2.62 10.59
CA ASP A 122 -6.42 3.72 11.54
C ASP A 122 -6.00 3.27 12.94
N PHE A 123 -4.69 3.33 13.20
CA PHE A 123 -4.10 2.92 14.49
C PHE A 123 -4.63 3.72 15.68
N LYS A 124 -5.00 4.98 15.48
CA LYS A 124 -5.63 5.80 16.53
C LYS A 124 -6.98 5.22 16.89
N LYS A 125 -7.80 4.95 15.87
CA LYS A 125 -9.11 4.32 16.05
C LYS A 125 -9.01 2.92 16.65
N MET A 126 -8.01 2.14 16.23
CA MET A 126 -7.71 0.83 16.83
C MET A 126 -7.51 0.94 18.34
N GLY A 127 -6.67 1.88 18.80
CA GLY A 127 -6.43 2.12 20.22
C GLY A 127 -7.69 2.56 20.97
N GLU A 128 -8.47 3.49 20.39
CA GLU A 128 -9.73 3.94 20.98
C GLU A 128 -10.76 2.80 21.11
N MET A 129 -10.87 1.95 20.08
CA MET A 129 -11.78 0.79 20.09
C MET A 129 -11.34 -0.24 21.14
N ALA A 130 -10.05 -0.56 21.19
CA ALA A 130 -9.52 -1.49 22.20
C ALA A 130 -9.77 -0.99 23.63
N ALA A 131 -9.50 0.29 23.90
CA ALA A 131 -9.74 0.89 25.21
C ALA A 131 -11.23 0.83 25.62
N LYS A 132 -12.15 1.16 24.70
CA LYS A 132 -13.59 1.08 24.94
C LYS A 132 -14.04 -0.35 25.25
N MET A 133 -13.54 -1.33 24.48
CA MET A 133 -13.88 -2.74 24.73
C MET A 133 -13.46 -3.21 26.13
N ILE A 134 -12.27 -2.80 26.57
CA ILE A 134 -11.78 -3.12 27.93
C ILE A 134 -12.67 -2.47 28.99
N LEU A 135 -12.93 -1.18 28.86
CA LEU A 135 -13.74 -0.42 29.82
C LEU A 135 -15.18 -0.93 29.93
N ASN A 136 -15.75 -1.37 28.81
CA ASN A 136 -17.12 -1.88 28.75
C ASN A 136 -17.21 -3.40 28.97
N ASN A 137 -16.09 -4.09 29.22
CA ASN A 137 -16.00 -5.55 29.29
C ASN A 137 -16.65 -6.26 28.08
N GLU A 138 -16.46 -5.68 26.88
CA GLU A 138 -17.00 -6.21 25.63
C GLU A 138 -16.11 -7.34 25.09
N LYS A 139 -16.74 -8.47 24.71
CA LYS A 139 -16.06 -9.66 24.17
C LYS A 139 -16.41 -9.94 22.71
N ARG A 140 -16.47 -8.91 21.88
CA ARG A 140 -16.78 -9.04 20.46
C ARG A 140 -15.55 -8.74 19.60
N HIS A 141 -15.54 -9.28 18.39
CA HIS A 141 -14.52 -8.98 17.39
C HIS A 141 -14.92 -7.74 16.59
N LEU A 142 -14.06 -6.72 16.55
CA LEU A 142 -14.30 -5.49 15.79
C LEU A 142 -13.17 -5.29 14.78
N GLU A 143 -13.56 -5.16 13.51
CA GLU A 143 -12.66 -4.80 12.42
C GLU A 143 -12.29 -3.32 12.53
N VAL A 144 -10.99 -3.02 12.39
CA VAL A 144 -10.48 -1.65 12.43
C VAL A 144 -10.63 -1.02 11.04
N PRO A 145 -11.01 0.27 10.94
CA PRO A 145 -11.04 0.96 9.66
C PRO A 145 -9.66 0.98 8.97
N PHE A 146 -9.69 0.72 7.67
CA PHE A 146 -8.54 0.86 6.77
C PHE A 146 -8.84 1.96 5.75
N THR A 147 -7.91 2.84 5.49
CA THR A 147 -8.13 4.05 4.69
C THR A 147 -7.09 4.21 3.59
N LEU A 148 -7.54 4.64 2.42
CA LEU A 148 -6.71 5.11 1.33
C LEU A 148 -6.61 6.64 1.40
N THR A 149 -5.41 7.17 1.28
CA THR A 149 -5.17 8.62 1.16
C THR A 149 -4.44 8.88 -0.16
N ILE A 150 -5.16 9.38 -1.14
CA ILE A 150 -4.61 9.74 -2.46
C ILE A 150 -3.79 11.03 -2.36
N ARG A 151 -2.59 11.00 -2.93
CA ARG A 151 -1.67 12.14 -3.07
C ARG A 151 -1.00 12.11 -4.45
N ASN A 152 -0.01 12.99 -4.67
CA ASN A 152 0.60 13.19 -5.98
C ASN A 152 1.43 12.02 -6.52
N SER A 153 1.71 11.00 -5.70
CA SER A 153 2.49 9.84 -6.15
C SER A 153 1.70 8.78 -6.94
N LEU A 154 0.38 8.98 -7.12
CA LEU A 154 -0.46 8.05 -7.86
C LEU A 154 -1.34 8.76 -8.91
#